data_a9cc8cf69ce353a99dbb2c6a9d288733
#
_entry.id   a9cc8cf69ce353a99dbb2c6a9d288733
#
_cell.length_a   1.000
_cell.length_b   1.000
_cell.length_c   1.000
_cell.angle_alpha   90.00
_cell.angle_beta   90.00
_cell.angle_gamma   90.00
#
_symmetry.space_group_name_H-M   'P 1'
#
loop_
_entity.id
_entity.type
_entity.pdbx_description
1 polymer ?
#
loop_
_entity_poly.entity_id
_entity_poly.type
_entity_poly.pdbx_seq_one_letter_code
_entity_poly.pdbx_strand_id
1 'polypeptide(L)'
;MQYIDDAEFQVAIDPDAGGRIISLKWREMEFTVPFRGQVHTYGWYPMAPWAGRIADGLITSPTTGVHQLPTNIDPPNALHGFGLSSSWQVVGPGHLLLHLPAPYKGATVEQRYEVLDDAIRWSIEYDANGCDLPVWLGQHPWFARDLDRGGSAEIEFNPGKMMKRDEKLPTGELILPTAQPWDDAFTEVRGTPAVIWEDVARIDIESDAPWWVVYSEDPEGVCIEPQTAPPDAANLGMVGEHYVEALYVFSEACFHFQDSENINN
;
A
#
# COMPACT_ATOMS: atom_id res chain seq x y z
N MET A 1 19.06 -8.14 5.01
CA MET A 1 18.92 -7.45 3.71
C MET A 1 18.87 -8.49 2.61
N GLN A 2 17.91 -8.38 1.67
CA GLN A 2 17.83 -9.17 0.43
C GLN A 2 17.90 -8.25 -0.79
N TYR A 3 18.35 -8.78 -1.91
CA TYR A 3 18.35 -8.12 -3.21
C TYR A 3 17.71 -9.07 -4.22
N ILE A 4 16.80 -8.53 -5.04
CA ILE A 4 16.19 -9.22 -6.18
C ILE A 4 16.34 -8.29 -7.39
N ASP A 5 17.38 -8.52 -8.17
CA ASP A 5 17.79 -7.62 -9.25
C ASP A 5 17.69 -8.32 -10.59
N ASP A 6 17.44 -7.55 -11.65
CA ASP A 6 17.63 -7.97 -13.03
C ASP A 6 18.33 -6.88 -13.85
N ALA A 7 18.12 -6.86 -15.18
CA ALA A 7 18.75 -5.88 -16.06
C ALA A 7 18.19 -4.44 -15.90
N GLU A 8 16.89 -4.32 -15.57
CA GLU A 8 16.16 -3.04 -15.47
C GLU A 8 15.91 -2.62 -14.01
N PHE A 9 15.78 -3.61 -13.09
CA PHE A 9 15.42 -3.37 -11.71
C PHE A 9 16.55 -3.69 -10.72
N GLN A 10 16.66 -2.87 -9.68
CA GLN A 10 17.45 -3.14 -8.48
C GLN A 10 16.54 -2.94 -7.26
N VAL A 11 16.25 -4.01 -6.55
CA VAL A 11 15.30 -4.01 -5.44
C VAL A 11 15.97 -4.48 -4.15
N ALA A 12 16.02 -3.60 -3.15
CA ALA A 12 16.52 -3.92 -1.82
C ALA A 12 15.37 -4.10 -0.83
N ILE A 13 15.29 -5.27 -0.20
CA ILE A 13 14.28 -5.62 0.80
C ILE A 13 14.96 -5.72 2.16
N ASP A 14 14.39 -5.09 3.19
CA ASP A 14 14.83 -5.21 4.56
C ASP A 14 13.87 -6.08 5.41
N PRO A 15 14.22 -7.36 5.64
CA PRO A 15 13.42 -8.24 6.47
C PRO A 15 13.26 -7.76 7.91
N ASP A 16 14.24 -7.06 8.46
CA ASP A 16 14.23 -6.59 9.85
C ASP A 16 13.47 -5.27 10.04
N ALA A 17 13.18 -4.58 8.96
CA ALA A 17 12.40 -3.33 8.94
C ALA A 17 10.97 -3.52 8.38
N GLY A 18 10.28 -4.57 8.77
CA GLY A 18 8.91 -4.83 8.30
C GLY A 18 8.84 -5.57 6.97
N GLY A 19 9.91 -6.25 6.55
CA GLY A 19 9.93 -6.99 5.28
C GLY A 19 9.70 -6.12 4.05
N ARG A 20 10.02 -4.83 4.14
CA ARG A 20 9.70 -3.81 3.12
C ARG A 20 10.77 -3.68 2.04
N ILE A 21 10.35 -3.23 0.87
CA ILE A 21 11.28 -2.67 -0.10
C ILE A 21 11.72 -1.30 0.43
N ILE A 22 13.03 -1.13 0.63
CA ILE A 22 13.64 0.13 1.11
C ILE A 22 14.29 0.94 -0.01
N SER A 23 14.52 0.30 -1.16
CA SER A 23 15.00 0.93 -2.40
C SER A 23 14.47 0.13 -3.59
N LEU A 24 13.87 0.81 -4.52
CA LEU A 24 13.41 0.27 -5.79
C LEU A 24 13.91 1.19 -6.90
N LYS A 25 14.90 0.72 -7.64
CA LYS A 25 15.39 1.42 -8.81
C LYS A 25 14.93 0.73 -10.07
N TRP A 26 14.44 1.51 -11.00
CA TRP A 26 14.20 1.12 -12.38
C TRP A 26 15.04 2.00 -13.29
N ARG A 27 15.89 1.38 -14.10
CA ARG A 27 16.85 2.07 -14.97
C ARG A 27 17.66 3.14 -14.22
N GLU A 28 18.25 2.74 -13.09
CA GLU A 28 19.05 3.56 -12.17
C GLU A 28 18.31 4.68 -11.41
N MET A 29 17.01 4.93 -11.67
CA MET A 29 16.23 5.93 -10.94
C MET A 29 15.55 5.31 -9.71
N GLU A 30 15.66 5.97 -8.57
CA GLU A 30 15.04 5.55 -7.31
C GLU A 30 13.59 6.03 -7.22
N PHE A 31 12.66 5.11 -6.98
CA PHE A 31 11.21 5.36 -6.91
C PHE A 31 10.63 5.32 -5.50
N THR A 32 11.40 4.88 -4.50
CA THR A 32 10.90 4.80 -3.12
C THR A 32 11.28 6.02 -2.30
N VAL A 33 10.40 6.40 -1.37
CA VAL A 33 10.73 7.39 -0.34
C VAL A 33 11.70 6.75 0.66
N PRO A 34 12.87 7.34 0.95
CA PRO A 34 13.81 6.82 1.93
C PRO A 34 13.33 7.01 3.37
N PHE A 35 13.95 6.31 4.33
CA PHE A 35 13.62 6.47 5.75
C PHE A 35 13.80 7.91 6.24
N ARG A 36 12.75 8.46 6.88
CA ARG A 36 12.64 9.84 7.35
C ARG A 36 12.38 9.94 8.86
N GLY A 37 12.74 8.91 9.63
CA GLY A 37 12.58 8.90 11.08
C GLY A 37 11.28 8.28 11.60
N GLN A 38 10.31 8.01 10.73
CA GLN A 38 9.04 7.37 11.10
C GLN A 38 8.85 6.06 10.32
N VAL A 39 8.42 5.00 11.00
CA VAL A 39 8.33 3.66 10.44
C VAL A 39 7.25 3.52 9.35
N HIS A 40 6.26 4.37 9.33
CA HIS A 40 5.12 4.31 8.41
C HIS A 40 5.20 5.30 7.23
N THR A 41 6.33 6.00 7.03
CA THR A 41 6.45 7.05 6.01
C THR A 41 7.54 6.81 4.97
N TYR A 42 7.92 5.55 4.72
CA TYR A 42 8.98 5.23 3.76
C TYR A 42 8.91 3.80 3.23
N GLY A 43 9.49 3.59 2.07
CA GLY A 43 9.59 2.28 1.43
C GLY A 43 8.23 1.72 1.02
N TRP A 44 8.19 0.47 0.59
CA TRP A 44 6.95 -0.25 0.30
C TRP A 44 6.77 -1.34 1.35
N TYR A 45 5.74 -1.26 2.19
CA TYR A 45 5.55 -2.20 3.30
C TYR A 45 4.16 -2.86 3.33
N PRO A 46 4.08 -4.10 3.85
CA PRO A 46 2.82 -4.80 4.00
C PRO A 46 2.03 -4.25 5.18
N MET A 47 0.74 -4.05 4.97
CA MET A 47 -0.21 -3.80 6.04
C MET A 47 -0.92 -5.11 6.38
N ALA A 48 -0.50 -5.74 7.46
CA ALA A 48 -1.00 -7.06 7.89
C ALA A 48 -0.87 -7.24 9.41
N PRO A 49 -1.90 -7.83 10.06
CA PRO A 49 -3.13 -8.40 9.57
C PRO A 49 -4.27 -7.39 9.35
N TRP A 50 -4.03 -6.09 9.46
CA TRP A 50 -4.98 -5.04 9.11
C TRP A 50 -4.30 -3.89 8.38
N ALA A 51 -5.03 -3.29 7.43
CA ALA A 51 -4.63 -2.08 6.72
C ALA A 51 -5.32 -0.85 7.33
N GLY A 52 -4.63 0.28 7.34
CA GLY A 52 -5.15 1.52 7.90
C GLY A 52 -5.26 1.50 9.43
N ARG A 53 -6.19 2.30 9.93
CA ARG A 53 -6.42 2.48 11.38
C ARG A 53 -7.46 1.51 11.92
N ILE A 54 -7.38 1.20 13.23
CA ILE A 54 -8.44 0.61 14.03
C ILE A 54 -8.73 1.56 15.20
N ALA A 55 -9.97 1.99 15.34
CA ALA A 55 -10.41 2.91 16.37
C ALA A 55 -10.04 2.41 17.77
N ASP A 56 -9.40 3.27 18.57
CA ASP A 56 -8.92 2.99 19.95
C ASP A 56 -8.03 1.73 20.05
N GLY A 57 -7.61 1.16 18.92
CA GLY A 57 -6.88 -0.10 18.86
C GLY A 57 -7.69 -1.30 19.36
N LEU A 58 -9.03 -1.24 19.33
CA LEU A 58 -9.89 -2.32 19.82
C LEU A 58 -10.37 -3.20 18.69
N ILE A 59 -10.13 -4.52 18.82
CA ILE A 59 -10.61 -5.52 17.87
C ILE A 59 -11.32 -6.66 18.59
N THR A 60 -12.39 -7.19 18.01
CA THR A 60 -13.23 -8.22 18.64
C THR A 60 -13.11 -9.55 17.90
N SER A 61 -12.75 -10.60 18.66
CA SER A 61 -12.86 -11.99 18.23
C SER A 61 -14.23 -12.55 18.66
N PRO A 62 -14.91 -13.30 17.81
CA PRO A 62 -16.16 -13.99 18.17
C PRO A 62 -16.03 -14.94 19.37
N THR A 63 -14.87 -15.55 19.57
CA THR A 63 -14.67 -16.58 20.62
C THR A 63 -13.94 -16.06 21.84
N THR A 64 -13.00 -15.11 21.70
CA THR A 64 -12.15 -14.65 22.80
C THR A 64 -12.45 -13.22 23.26
N GLY A 65 -13.40 -12.54 22.62
CA GLY A 65 -13.86 -11.21 23.02
C GLY A 65 -12.96 -10.08 22.50
N VAL A 66 -12.95 -8.95 23.22
CA VAL A 66 -12.24 -7.73 22.83
C VAL A 66 -10.76 -7.82 23.20
N HIS A 67 -9.91 -7.42 22.27
CA HIS A 67 -8.45 -7.34 22.42
C HIS A 67 -7.95 -5.93 22.16
N GLN A 68 -6.94 -5.51 22.93
CA GLN A 68 -6.20 -4.27 22.71
C GLN A 68 -5.00 -4.52 21.78
N LEU A 69 -4.93 -3.77 20.70
CA LEU A 69 -3.81 -3.74 19.78
C LEU A 69 -2.84 -2.59 20.13
N PRO A 70 -1.57 -2.66 19.68
CA PRO A 70 -0.61 -1.58 19.87
C PRO A 70 -1.07 -0.28 19.20
N THR A 71 -1.01 0.84 19.93
CA THR A 71 -1.40 2.19 19.46
C THR A 71 -0.23 3.19 19.44
N ASN A 72 0.99 2.69 19.50
CA ASN A 72 2.20 3.51 19.69
C ASN A 72 2.60 4.35 18.47
N ILE A 73 2.05 4.05 17.28
CA ILE A 73 2.37 4.77 16.03
C ILE A 73 1.41 5.95 15.82
N ASP A 74 0.10 5.76 15.99
CA ASP A 74 -0.93 6.80 15.78
C ASP A 74 -1.98 6.80 16.92
N PRO A 75 -1.60 7.11 18.18
CA PRO A 75 -2.52 7.09 19.31
C PRO A 75 -3.75 7.98 19.10
N PRO A 76 -4.96 7.56 19.51
CA PRO A 76 -5.28 6.32 20.24
C PRO A 76 -5.47 5.08 19.36
N ASN A 77 -5.31 5.20 18.02
CA ASN A 77 -5.61 4.15 17.07
C ASN A 77 -4.45 3.18 16.88
N ALA A 78 -4.76 1.92 16.58
CA ALA A 78 -3.78 1.00 16.02
C ALA A 78 -3.60 1.27 14.52
N LEU A 79 -2.38 1.13 13.97
CA LEU A 79 -2.07 1.48 12.59
C LEU A 79 -1.29 0.37 11.87
N HIS A 80 -1.78 -0.02 10.68
CA HIS A 80 -1.13 -0.85 9.64
C HIS A 80 -0.63 -2.24 10.08
N GLY A 81 -1.15 -2.79 11.17
CA GLY A 81 -0.81 -4.14 11.60
C GLY A 81 0.59 -4.30 12.19
N PHE A 82 0.95 -5.56 12.37
CA PHE A 82 2.29 -5.92 12.87
C PHE A 82 3.33 -5.97 11.75
N GLY A 83 2.87 -6.19 10.50
CA GLY A 83 3.73 -6.41 9.34
C GLY A 83 4.75 -5.31 9.13
N LEU A 84 4.33 -4.05 9.27
CA LEU A 84 5.15 -2.88 8.94
C LEU A 84 6.41 -2.71 9.80
N SER A 85 6.47 -3.30 11.00
CA SER A 85 7.57 -3.09 11.96
C SER A 85 8.17 -4.36 12.55
N SER A 86 7.64 -5.54 12.19
CA SER A 86 8.18 -6.82 12.65
C SER A 86 9.39 -7.24 11.83
N SER A 87 10.26 -8.06 12.43
CA SER A 87 11.26 -8.82 11.66
C SER A 87 10.61 -10.01 10.99
N TRP A 88 10.80 -10.16 9.69
CA TRP A 88 10.29 -11.24 8.86
C TRP A 88 11.35 -12.29 8.63
N GLN A 89 10.96 -13.56 8.68
CA GLN A 89 11.82 -14.67 8.32
C GLN A 89 11.96 -14.74 6.80
N VAL A 90 13.19 -14.79 6.31
CA VAL A 90 13.49 -15.06 4.91
C VAL A 90 13.29 -16.54 4.62
N VAL A 91 12.39 -16.91 3.72
CA VAL A 91 12.14 -18.28 3.29
C VAL A 91 12.59 -18.57 1.86
N GLY A 92 12.85 -17.52 1.08
CA GLY A 92 13.38 -17.59 -0.29
C GLY A 92 13.71 -16.21 -0.83
N PRO A 93 14.28 -16.11 -2.05
CA PRO A 93 14.44 -14.83 -2.71
C PRO A 93 13.10 -14.10 -2.86
N GLY A 94 13.01 -12.87 -2.34
CA GLY A 94 11.77 -12.09 -2.35
C GLY A 94 10.60 -12.69 -1.54
N HIS A 95 10.80 -13.82 -0.86
CA HIS A 95 9.77 -14.53 -0.11
C HIS A 95 10.05 -14.47 1.40
N LEU A 96 9.11 -13.89 2.14
CA LEU A 96 9.20 -13.57 3.55
C LEU A 96 7.98 -14.13 4.31
N LEU A 97 8.20 -14.62 5.54
CA LEU A 97 7.20 -15.17 6.44
C LEU A 97 7.23 -14.44 7.78
N LEU A 98 6.06 -14.07 8.29
CA LEU A 98 5.86 -13.50 9.61
C LEU A 98 4.94 -14.37 10.45
N HIS A 99 5.41 -14.82 11.61
CA HIS A 99 4.56 -15.38 12.66
C HIS A 99 3.98 -14.25 13.50
N LEU A 100 2.65 -14.14 13.52
CA LEU A 100 2.00 -13.03 14.19
C LEU A 100 2.04 -13.15 15.71
N PRO A 101 2.24 -12.03 16.44
CA PRO A 101 2.17 -12.01 17.90
C PRO A 101 0.72 -12.05 18.41
N ALA A 102 0.53 -12.15 19.73
CA ALA A 102 -0.79 -11.96 20.30
C ALA A 102 -1.38 -10.59 19.93
N PRO A 103 -2.71 -10.50 19.72
CA PRO A 103 -3.71 -11.55 19.89
C PRO A 103 -3.85 -12.53 18.72
N TYR A 104 -3.16 -12.30 17.60
CA TYR A 104 -3.17 -13.15 16.39
C TYR A 104 -2.25 -14.38 16.49
N LYS A 105 -1.83 -14.75 17.69
CA LYS A 105 -0.86 -15.84 17.88
C LYS A 105 -1.30 -17.15 17.23
N GLY A 106 -0.42 -17.71 16.41
CA GLY A 106 -0.66 -18.92 15.64
C GLY A 106 -0.88 -18.64 14.16
N ALA A 107 -1.44 -17.49 13.82
CA ALA A 107 -1.57 -17.07 12.43
C ALA A 107 -0.21 -16.64 11.84
N THR A 108 -0.12 -16.71 10.51
CA THR A 108 1.06 -16.29 9.75
C THR A 108 0.67 -15.37 8.61
N VAL A 109 1.64 -14.59 8.16
CA VAL A 109 1.55 -13.80 6.94
C VAL A 109 2.75 -14.13 6.07
N GLU A 110 2.51 -14.43 4.82
CA GLU A 110 3.54 -14.51 3.80
C GLU A 110 3.46 -13.30 2.89
N GLN A 111 4.60 -12.84 2.41
CA GLN A 111 4.67 -11.87 1.31
C GLN A 111 5.72 -12.29 0.30
N ARG A 112 5.46 -11.99 -0.98
CA ARG A 112 6.34 -12.31 -2.08
C ARG A 112 6.50 -11.10 -2.99
N TYR A 113 7.73 -10.81 -3.33
CA TYR A 113 8.14 -9.85 -4.35
C TYR A 113 8.79 -10.61 -5.50
N GLU A 114 8.33 -10.37 -6.71
CA GLU A 114 8.90 -10.94 -7.92
C GLU A 114 9.22 -9.81 -8.90
N VAL A 115 10.44 -9.80 -9.41
CA VAL A 115 10.84 -8.93 -10.52
C VAL A 115 10.48 -9.62 -11.82
N LEU A 116 9.75 -8.93 -12.68
CA LEU A 116 9.38 -9.35 -14.03
C LEU A 116 10.00 -8.36 -15.03
N ASP A 117 9.94 -8.66 -16.33
CA ASP A 117 10.64 -7.87 -17.38
C ASP A 117 10.41 -6.35 -17.26
N ASP A 118 9.18 -5.92 -16.98
CA ASP A 118 8.80 -4.51 -16.87
C ASP A 118 7.96 -4.22 -15.62
N ALA A 119 7.92 -5.13 -14.65
CA ALA A 119 7.04 -5.01 -13.49
C ALA A 119 7.61 -5.61 -12.21
N ILE A 120 7.05 -5.15 -11.09
CA ILE A 120 7.18 -5.79 -9.78
C ILE A 120 5.82 -6.37 -9.40
N ARG A 121 5.76 -7.69 -9.20
CA ARG A 121 4.61 -8.35 -8.56
C ARG A 121 4.82 -8.38 -7.06
N TRP A 122 3.82 -7.96 -6.31
CA TRP A 122 3.81 -8.05 -4.85
C TRP A 122 2.53 -8.69 -4.38
N SER A 123 2.63 -9.77 -3.59
CA SER A 123 1.49 -10.45 -2.96
C SER A 123 1.68 -10.57 -1.45
N ILE A 124 0.56 -10.54 -0.72
CA ILE A 124 0.48 -10.76 0.72
C ILE A 124 -0.64 -11.76 0.99
N GLU A 125 -0.35 -12.81 1.74
CA GLU A 125 -1.28 -13.88 2.09
C GLU A 125 -1.30 -14.10 3.61
N TYR A 126 -2.49 -14.24 4.18
CA TYR A 126 -2.71 -14.54 5.59
C TYR A 126 -3.26 -15.94 5.78
N ASP A 127 -2.61 -16.72 6.64
CA ASP A 127 -3.10 -18.01 7.12
C ASP A 127 -3.53 -17.89 8.58
N ALA A 128 -4.81 -18.11 8.84
CA ALA A 128 -5.41 -17.94 10.16
C ALA A 128 -4.90 -18.97 11.17
N ASN A 129 -4.60 -20.22 10.75
CA ASN A 129 -4.21 -21.33 11.63
C ASN A 129 -5.08 -21.45 12.89
N GLY A 130 -6.40 -21.22 12.74
CA GLY A 130 -7.39 -21.27 13.81
C GLY A 130 -7.60 -19.95 14.59
N CYS A 131 -6.92 -18.87 14.24
CA CYS A 131 -7.23 -17.52 14.74
C CYS A 131 -8.53 -17.03 14.09
N ASP A 132 -9.45 -16.48 14.88
CA ASP A 132 -10.77 -16.00 14.44
C ASP A 132 -10.92 -14.48 14.49
N LEU A 133 -9.80 -13.78 14.67
CA LEU A 133 -9.79 -12.32 14.61
C LEU A 133 -10.01 -11.82 13.17
N PRO A 134 -10.72 -10.69 13.01
CA PRO A 134 -10.90 -10.07 11.70
C PRO A 134 -9.56 -9.72 11.04
N VAL A 135 -9.50 -9.88 9.73
CA VAL A 135 -8.30 -9.61 8.90
C VAL A 135 -8.71 -8.81 7.67
N TRP A 136 -7.89 -7.85 7.29
CA TRP A 136 -7.90 -7.19 5.98
C TRP A 136 -6.49 -6.70 5.67
N LEU A 137 -6.03 -7.03 4.49
CA LEU A 137 -4.67 -6.80 4.05
C LEU A 137 -4.56 -5.56 3.15
N GLY A 138 -3.37 -5.01 3.06
CA GLY A 138 -3.07 -3.94 2.12
C GLY A 138 -1.59 -3.82 1.82
N GLN A 139 -1.30 -3.15 0.73
CA GLN A 139 0.05 -2.77 0.32
C GLN A 139 0.20 -1.26 0.45
N HIS A 140 1.30 -0.81 1.02
CA HIS A 140 1.56 0.62 1.23
C HIS A 140 2.85 1.04 0.50
N PRO A 141 2.79 1.27 -0.80
CA PRO A 141 3.92 1.75 -1.57
C PRO A 141 4.06 3.28 -1.40
N TRP A 142 5.19 3.73 -0.86
CA TRP A 142 5.58 5.13 -0.86
C TRP A 142 6.39 5.42 -2.13
N PHE A 143 5.76 6.05 -3.10
CA PHE A 143 6.43 6.55 -4.30
C PHE A 143 7.06 7.92 -4.04
N ALA A 144 8.33 8.10 -4.39
CA ALA A 144 8.99 9.39 -4.30
C ALA A 144 8.26 10.43 -5.16
N ARG A 145 7.96 11.60 -4.57
CA ARG A 145 7.24 12.66 -5.30
C ARG A 145 8.09 13.23 -6.42
N ASP A 146 9.36 13.46 -6.15
CA ASP A 146 10.31 13.98 -7.13
C ASP A 146 11.41 12.94 -7.37
N LEU A 147 11.70 12.68 -8.62
CA LEU A 147 12.86 11.89 -9.05
C LEU A 147 14.03 12.83 -9.38
N ASP A 148 15.19 12.26 -9.72
CA ASP A 148 16.37 13.06 -10.11
C ASP A 148 16.13 13.95 -11.33
N ARG A 149 15.07 13.67 -12.11
CA ARG A 149 14.65 14.41 -13.30
C ARG A 149 13.15 14.24 -13.54
N GLY A 150 12.59 15.10 -14.42
CA GLY A 150 11.17 15.10 -14.79
C GLY A 150 10.33 16.00 -13.88
N GLY A 151 9.01 15.87 -14.03
CA GLY A 151 8.02 16.53 -13.18
C GLY A 151 7.83 15.80 -11.84
N SER A 152 7.15 16.47 -10.89
CA SER A 152 6.66 15.80 -9.67
C SER A 152 5.61 14.75 -9.99
N ALA A 153 5.51 13.73 -9.15
CA ALA A 153 4.53 12.64 -9.28
C ALA A 153 3.10 13.16 -9.38
N GLU A 154 2.41 12.78 -10.42
CA GLU A 154 0.98 12.98 -10.62
C GLU A 154 0.24 11.66 -10.43
N ILE A 155 -0.95 11.73 -9.81
CA ILE A 155 -1.79 10.56 -9.57
C ILE A 155 -2.92 10.52 -10.60
N GLU A 156 -2.95 9.47 -11.43
CA GLU A 156 -4.08 9.10 -12.26
C GLU A 156 -4.93 8.08 -11.50
N PHE A 157 -6.09 8.52 -11.00
CA PHE A 157 -6.97 7.70 -10.18
C PHE A 157 -8.42 8.14 -10.35
N ASN A 158 -9.29 7.19 -10.72
CA ASN A 158 -10.69 7.46 -11.04
C ASN A 158 -11.65 6.67 -10.14
N PRO A 159 -11.85 7.08 -8.89
CA PRO A 159 -12.73 6.39 -7.96
C PRO A 159 -14.22 6.66 -8.23
N GLY A 160 -15.05 5.65 -8.02
CA GLY A 160 -16.52 5.80 -8.09
C GLY A 160 -17.10 6.32 -6.79
N LYS A 161 -16.56 5.89 -5.65
CA LYS A 161 -17.00 6.26 -4.31
C LYS A 161 -15.82 6.49 -3.38
N MET A 162 -16.03 7.34 -2.39
CA MET A 162 -15.10 7.64 -1.30
C MET A 162 -15.77 7.31 0.04
N MET A 163 -15.00 6.70 0.95
CA MET A 163 -15.45 6.51 2.32
C MET A 163 -15.36 7.85 3.06
N LYS A 164 -16.49 8.35 3.55
CA LYS A 164 -16.50 9.55 4.38
C LYS A 164 -15.77 9.26 5.69
N ARG A 165 -14.92 10.17 6.10
CA ARG A 165 -14.21 10.10 7.39
C ARG A 165 -14.67 11.21 8.34
N ASP A 166 -14.58 10.92 9.62
CA ASP A 166 -14.64 11.89 10.72
C ASP A 166 -13.23 11.94 11.32
N GLU A 167 -12.57 13.09 11.19
CA GLU A 167 -11.14 13.22 11.44
C GLU A 167 -10.31 12.17 10.68
N LYS A 168 -9.80 11.15 11.39
CA LYS A 168 -8.93 10.10 10.85
C LYS A 168 -9.64 8.76 10.61
N LEU A 169 -10.90 8.61 11.04
CA LEU A 169 -11.60 7.33 11.02
C LEU A 169 -12.76 7.34 10.02
N PRO A 170 -12.98 6.23 9.31
CA PRO A 170 -14.11 6.10 8.40
C PRO A 170 -15.44 6.01 9.15
N THR A 171 -16.49 6.58 8.56
CA THR A 171 -17.84 6.60 9.16
C THR A 171 -18.74 5.45 8.71
N GLY A 172 -18.32 4.71 7.67
CA GLY A 172 -19.16 3.72 6.98
C GLY A 172 -20.05 4.31 5.87
N GLU A 173 -20.12 5.64 5.76
CA GLU A 173 -20.90 6.32 4.71
C GLU A 173 -20.08 6.47 3.42
N LEU A 174 -20.63 6.05 2.29
CA LEU A 174 -20.03 6.26 0.97
C LEU A 174 -20.56 7.54 0.33
N ILE A 175 -19.65 8.41 -0.08
CA ILE A 175 -19.95 9.68 -0.74
C ILE A 175 -19.29 9.74 -2.12
N LEU A 176 -19.59 10.79 -2.88
CA LEU A 176 -18.85 11.09 -4.10
C LEU A 176 -17.44 11.58 -3.75
N PRO A 177 -16.42 11.18 -4.53
CA PRO A 177 -15.06 11.63 -4.30
C PRO A 177 -14.93 13.16 -4.32
N THR A 178 -14.13 13.69 -3.39
CA THR A 178 -13.72 15.10 -3.39
C THR A 178 -12.50 15.31 -4.28
N ALA A 179 -12.13 16.58 -4.52
CA ALA A 179 -10.86 16.89 -5.17
C ALA A 179 -9.66 16.56 -4.25
N GLN A 180 -8.50 16.28 -4.87
CA GLN A 180 -7.21 16.18 -4.16
C GLN A 180 -6.87 17.48 -3.41
N PRO A 181 -6.00 17.44 -2.35
CA PRO A 181 -5.25 16.25 -1.90
C PRO A 181 -6.11 15.27 -1.10
N TRP A 182 -5.68 14.01 -1.06
CA TRP A 182 -6.39 12.93 -0.37
C TRP A 182 -5.54 12.27 0.73
N ASP A 183 -6.20 11.84 1.80
CA ASP A 183 -5.82 10.81 2.79
C ASP A 183 -7.06 9.93 3.00
N ASP A 184 -7.59 9.33 1.93
CA ASP A 184 -8.94 8.80 1.90
C ASP A 184 -9.01 7.40 1.29
N ALA A 185 -10.04 6.63 1.71
CA ALA A 185 -10.32 5.30 1.19
C ALA A 185 -11.40 5.35 0.09
N PHE A 186 -11.19 4.60 -0.98
CA PHE A 186 -12.02 4.61 -2.18
C PHE A 186 -12.41 3.20 -2.61
N THR A 187 -13.53 3.12 -3.34
CA THR A 187 -14.00 1.90 -3.98
C THR A 187 -14.65 2.21 -5.34
N GLU A 188 -15.03 1.17 -6.08
CA GLU A 188 -15.58 1.31 -7.44
C GLU A 188 -14.60 2.05 -8.39
N VAL A 189 -13.31 1.76 -8.26
CA VAL A 189 -12.25 2.37 -9.08
C VAL A 189 -12.40 1.91 -10.53
N ARG A 190 -12.21 2.84 -11.47
CA ARG A 190 -12.35 2.60 -12.91
C ARG A 190 -11.02 2.85 -13.60
N GLY A 191 -10.69 1.98 -14.54
CA GLY A 191 -9.38 2.00 -15.19
C GLY A 191 -8.28 1.51 -14.25
N THR A 192 -7.05 1.64 -14.67
CA THR A 192 -5.87 1.23 -13.90
C THR A 192 -5.29 2.47 -13.20
N PRO A 193 -5.21 2.48 -11.85
CA PRO A 193 -4.51 3.54 -11.13
C PRO A 193 -3.06 3.66 -11.55
N ALA A 194 -2.52 4.90 -11.60
CA ALA A 194 -1.12 5.09 -11.95
C ALA A 194 -0.49 6.26 -11.21
N VAL A 195 0.83 6.20 -11.07
CA VAL A 195 1.70 7.32 -10.69
C VAL A 195 2.56 7.69 -11.89
N ILE A 196 2.59 8.98 -12.24
CA ILE A 196 3.23 9.48 -13.47
C ILE A 196 4.23 10.57 -13.11
N TRP A 197 5.45 10.42 -13.57
CA TRP A 197 6.48 11.46 -13.60
C TRP A 197 6.68 11.88 -15.06
N GLU A 198 6.23 13.07 -15.36
CA GLU A 198 6.25 13.64 -16.70
C GLU A 198 7.63 13.49 -17.36
N ASP A 199 7.68 13.05 -18.61
CA ASP A 199 8.89 12.78 -19.41
C ASP A 199 9.87 11.73 -18.85
N VAL A 200 9.48 10.99 -17.81
CA VAL A 200 10.36 10.01 -17.17
C VAL A 200 9.73 8.64 -17.08
N ALA A 201 8.68 8.49 -16.28
CA ALA A 201 8.12 7.18 -15.99
C ALA A 201 6.62 7.22 -15.69
N ARG A 202 5.96 6.10 -15.94
CA ARG A 202 4.62 5.78 -15.51
C ARG A 202 4.65 4.42 -14.81
N ILE A 203 4.00 4.32 -13.66
CA ILE A 203 3.79 3.05 -12.96
C ILE A 203 2.29 2.81 -12.89
N ASP A 204 1.79 1.87 -13.68
CA ASP A 204 0.43 1.37 -13.61
C ASP A 204 0.32 0.35 -12.48
N ILE A 205 -0.77 0.39 -11.70
CA ILE A 205 -0.98 -0.49 -10.55
C ILE A 205 -2.19 -1.38 -10.84
N GLU A 206 -1.94 -2.60 -11.24
CA GLU A 206 -2.97 -3.59 -11.56
C GLU A 206 -3.28 -4.44 -10.32
N SER A 207 -4.51 -4.40 -9.83
CA SER A 207 -4.97 -5.21 -8.71
C SER A 207 -6.49 -5.38 -8.74
N ASP A 208 -6.96 -6.53 -8.28
CA ASP A 208 -8.39 -6.82 -8.06
C ASP A 208 -8.88 -6.37 -6.68
N ALA A 209 -8.08 -5.60 -5.94
CA ALA A 209 -8.41 -5.11 -4.63
C ALA A 209 -9.71 -4.26 -4.67
N PRO A 210 -10.72 -4.57 -3.81
CA PRO A 210 -12.00 -3.86 -3.84
C PRO A 210 -11.93 -2.47 -3.23
N TRP A 211 -10.87 -2.18 -2.48
CA TRP A 211 -10.62 -0.92 -1.80
C TRP A 211 -9.23 -0.38 -2.12
N TRP A 212 -9.14 0.94 -2.10
CA TRP A 212 -7.90 1.66 -2.35
C TRP A 212 -7.80 2.83 -1.39
N VAL A 213 -6.64 3.03 -0.78
CA VAL A 213 -6.33 4.28 -0.10
C VAL A 213 -5.38 5.08 -0.97
N VAL A 214 -5.64 6.37 -1.08
CA VAL A 214 -4.73 7.30 -1.76
C VAL A 214 -4.31 8.36 -0.77
N TYR A 215 -2.99 8.49 -0.59
CA TYR A 215 -2.39 9.53 0.22
C TYR A 215 -1.52 10.44 -0.64
N SER A 216 -1.90 11.73 -0.71
CA SER A 216 -1.25 12.72 -1.57
C SER A 216 -0.90 14.03 -0.86
N GLU A 217 -1.00 14.07 0.47
CA GLU A 217 -0.73 15.26 1.27
C GLU A 217 0.76 15.45 1.62
N ASP A 218 1.58 14.39 1.53
CA ASP A 218 3.00 14.44 1.87
C ASP A 218 3.81 15.15 0.76
N PRO A 219 4.71 16.09 1.12
CA PRO A 219 5.50 16.83 0.14
C PRO A 219 6.60 15.99 -0.54
N GLU A 220 7.00 14.85 0.03
CA GLU A 220 8.10 14.03 -0.47
C GLU A 220 7.63 12.71 -1.10
N GLY A 221 6.34 12.35 -0.92
CA GLY A 221 5.83 11.09 -1.45
C GLY A 221 4.34 11.05 -1.70
N VAL A 222 3.91 10.07 -2.48
CA VAL A 222 2.51 9.73 -2.72
C VAL A 222 2.31 8.23 -2.56
N CYS A 223 1.09 7.83 -2.17
CA CYS A 223 0.72 6.42 -2.06
C CYS A 223 -0.58 6.13 -2.80
N ILE A 224 -0.63 4.98 -3.46
CA ILE A 224 -1.85 4.37 -4.00
C ILE A 224 -1.84 2.93 -3.51
N GLU A 225 -2.75 2.60 -2.62
CA GLU A 225 -2.69 1.43 -1.74
C GLU A 225 -3.83 0.47 -2.02
N PRO A 226 -3.62 -0.64 -2.73
CA PRO A 226 -4.63 -1.69 -2.85
C PRO A 226 -4.87 -2.36 -1.49
N GLN A 227 -6.15 -2.50 -1.09
CA GLN A 227 -6.56 -3.08 0.19
C GLN A 227 -7.76 -4.00 0.02
N THR A 228 -7.86 -5.04 0.86
CA THR A 228 -8.97 -6.01 0.83
C THR A 228 -10.24 -5.50 1.54
N ALA A 229 -10.10 -4.49 2.41
CA ALA A 229 -11.21 -3.77 3.03
C ALA A 229 -10.74 -2.37 3.45
N PRO A 230 -11.64 -1.42 3.74
CA PRO A 230 -11.26 -0.07 4.16
C PRO A 230 -10.62 -0.07 5.55
N PRO A 231 -9.95 1.02 5.96
CA PRO A 231 -9.57 1.22 7.35
C PRO A 231 -10.75 0.98 8.30
N ASP A 232 -10.48 0.49 9.51
CA ASP A 232 -11.47 0.21 10.56
C ASP A 232 -12.56 -0.80 10.17
N ALA A 233 -12.31 -1.64 9.16
CA ALA A 233 -13.29 -2.56 8.57
C ALA A 233 -14.04 -3.40 9.61
N ALA A 234 -13.34 -3.95 10.60
CA ALA A 234 -13.96 -4.79 11.64
C ALA A 234 -15.02 -4.02 12.45
N ASN A 235 -14.76 -2.77 12.82
CA ASN A 235 -15.71 -1.92 13.56
C ASN A 235 -16.87 -1.45 12.67
N LEU A 236 -16.68 -1.42 11.37
CA LEU A 236 -17.72 -1.14 10.37
C LEU A 236 -18.54 -2.38 9.97
N GLY A 237 -18.22 -3.56 10.53
CA GLY A 237 -18.86 -4.83 10.17
C GLY A 237 -18.51 -5.33 8.77
N MET A 238 -17.39 -4.88 8.23
CA MET A 238 -16.85 -5.31 6.93
C MET A 238 -15.83 -6.43 7.12
N VAL A 239 -15.67 -7.26 6.10
CA VAL A 239 -14.73 -8.38 6.08
C VAL A 239 -13.74 -8.17 4.95
N GLY A 240 -12.45 -8.36 5.24
CA GLY A 240 -11.39 -8.38 4.24
C GLY A 240 -11.12 -9.78 3.72
N GLU A 241 -10.44 -9.87 2.60
CA GLU A 241 -9.89 -11.10 2.07
C GLU A 241 -8.52 -11.38 2.68
N HIS A 242 -8.13 -12.67 2.65
CA HIS A 242 -6.86 -13.15 3.19
C HIS A 242 -5.71 -13.08 2.18
N TYR A 243 -5.94 -12.51 1.03
CA TYR A 243 -4.97 -12.34 -0.05
C TYR A 243 -5.15 -10.99 -0.74
N VAL A 244 -4.04 -10.34 -1.02
CA VAL A 244 -3.97 -9.15 -1.89
C VAL A 244 -2.73 -9.26 -2.77
N GLU A 245 -2.90 -8.95 -4.04
CA GLU A 245 -1.81 -8.88 -5.02
C GLU A 245 -1.95 -7.60 -5.84
N ALA A 246 -0.81 -7.03 -6.20
CA ALA A 246 -0.72 -6.02 -7.23
C ALA A 246 0.49 -6.25 -8.13
N LEU A 247 0.33 -5.88 -9.39
CA LEU A 247 1.39 -5.77 -10.38
C LEU A 247 1.67 -4.29 -10.62
N TYR A 248 2.89 -3.87 -10.38
CA TYR A 248 3.38 -2.51 -10.61
C TYR A 248 4.15 -2.51 -11.91
N VAL A 249 3.50 -2.05 -13.00
CA VAL A 249 4.04 -2.08 -14.36
C VAL A 249 4.72 -0.75 -14.68
N PHE A 250 6.00 -0.80 -15.00
CA PHE A 250 6.83 0.37 -15.29
C PHE A 250 6.91 0.60 -16.80
N SER A 251 6.72 1.84 -17.20
CA SER A 251 6.87 2.27 -18.59
C SER A 251 7.46 3.69 -18.67
N GLU A 252 8.02 4.04 -19.83
CA GLU A 252 8.42 5.42 -20.07
C GLU A 252 7.18 6.30 -20.26
N ALA A 253 7.12 7.44 -19.56
CA ALA A 253 6.10 8.46 -19.78
C ALA A 253 6.55 9.33 -20.96
N CYS A 254 6.08 9.00 -22.17
CA CYS A 254 6.32 9.85 -23.34
C CYS A 254 5.22 10.91 -23.47
N PHE A 255 5.59 12.19 -23.64
CA PHE A 255 4.65 13.21 -24.09
C PHE A 255 4.13 12.88 -25.50
N HIS A 256 2.85 12.71 -25.63
CA HIS A 256 2.19 13.00 -26.88
C HIS A 256 1.87 14.50 -26.89
N PHE A 257 2.71 15.31 -27.56
CA PHE A 257 2.28 16.63 -28.01
C PHE A 257 0.96 16.42 -28.77
N GLN A 258 -0.15 16.84 -28.20
CA GLN A 258 -1.31 17.12 -29.00
C GLN A 258 -0.91 18.33 -29.83
N ASP A 259 -0.56 18.12 -31.09
CA ASP A 259 -0.48 19.15 -32.10
C ASP A 259 -1.81 19.89 -32.07
N SER A 260 -1.81 21.06 -31.47
CA SER A 260 -2.86 22.03 -31.64
C SER A 260 -2.77 22.49 -33.11
N GLU A 261 -3.37 21.71 -34.01
CA GLU A 261 -3.63 22.19 -35.37
C GLU A 261 -4.46 23.47 -35.27
N ASN A 262 -3.79 24.55 -35.58
CA ASN A 262 -4.36 25.82 -35.92
C ASN A 262 -5.57 25.63 -36.84
N ILE A 263 -6.75 25.85 -36.31
CA ILE A 263 -7.91 26.18 -37.15
C ILE A 263 -7.84 27.71 -37.35
N ASN A 264 -7.00 28.10 -38.29
CA ASN A 264 -7.19 29.34 -39.02
C ASN A 264 -7.95 28.99 -40.31
N ASN A 265 -9.24 29.30 -40.36
CA ASN A 265 -9.96 29.82 -41.52
C ASN A 265 -11.34 30.31 -41.10
#